data_0c0016cdf46e18284b3b5bf299d56771
#
_entry.id   0c0016cdf46e18284b3b5bf299d56771
#
_cell.length_a   1.000
_cell.length_b   1.000
_cell.length_c   1.000
_cell.angle_alpha   90.00
_cell.angle_beta   90.00
_cell.angle_gamma   90.00
#
_symmetry.space_group_name_H-M   'P 1'
#
loop_
_entity.id
_entity.type
_entity.pdbx_description
1 polymer ?
#
loop_
_entity_poly.entity_id
_entity_poly.type
_entity_poly.pdbx_seq_one_letter_code
_entity_poly.pdbx_strand_id
1 'polypeptide(L)'
;MRLRVRSGADIHLADAFDEPGCPVCRERDRTEAAYLESVLAESVNDVAFRQGLDAARGFCPAHARGVLDADRRRSGSLGAAILLRATLAVRLRELEAATGAGGRTRSKRLEEARRA
;
A
#
# COMPACT_ATOMS: atom_id res chain seq x y z
N MET A 1 -25.25 -1.97 -30.06
CA MET A 1 -24.64 -3.28 -29.83
C MET A 1 -25.04 -3.74 -28.42
N ARG A 2 -25.84 -4.79 -28.26
CA ARG A 2 -26.25 -5.28 -26.94
C ARG A 2 -25.17 -6.23 -26.44
N LEU A 3 -24.37 -5.80 -25.46
CA LEU A 3 -23.47 -6.66 -24.73
C LEU A 3 -24.27 -7.73 -23.98
N ARG A 4 -23.97 -9.00 -24.22
CA ARG A 4 -24.54 -10.11 -23.45
C ARG A 4 -23.86 -10.13 -22.08
N VAL A 5 -24.55 -9.63 -21.08
CA VAL A 5 -24.09 -9.68 -19.68
C VAL A 5 -24.04 -11.15 -19.22
N ARG A 6 -22.86 -11.63 -18.86
CA ARG A 6 -22.61 -13.02 -18.40
C ARG A 6 -22.12 -13.09 -16.96
N SER A 7 -21.60 -11.98 -16.44
CA SER A 7 -21.03 -11.89 -15.09
C SER A 7 -21.21 -10.49 -14.51
N GLY A 8 -20.92 -10.33 -13.22
CA GLY A 8 -20.90 -9.01 -12.58
C GLY A 8 -19.88 -8.06 -13.21
N ALA A 9 -18.74 -8.58 -13.66
CA ALA A 9 -17.72 -7.80 -14.36
C ALA A 9 -18.24 -7.22 -15.69
N ASP A 10 -19.08 -7.97 -16.42
CA ASP A 10 -19.69 -7.49 -17.68
C ASP A 10 -20.66 -6.34 -17.45
N ILE A 11 -21.36 -6.32 -16.31
CA ILE A 11 -22.26 -5.21 -15.93
C ILE A 11 -21.45 -3.94 -15.73
N HIS A 12 -20.37 -4.01 -14.96
CA HIS A 12 -19.53 -2.88 -14.65
C HIS A 12 -18.84 -2.31 -15.89
N LEU A 13 -18.42 -3.19 -16.79
CA LEU A 13 -17.84 -2.76 -18.05
C LEU A 13 -18.90 -2.08 -18.94
N ALA A 14 -20.12 -2.59 -18.99
CA ALA A 14 -21.21 -1.97 -19.74
C ALA A 14 -21.52 -0.55 -19.20
N ASP A 15 -21.63 -0.40 -17.89
CA ASP A 15 -21.84 0.90 -17.23
C ASP A 15 -20.69 1.88 -17.52
N ALA A 16 -19.45 1.37 -17.59
CA ALA A 16 -18.28 2.19 -17.90
C ALA A 16 -18.28 2.76 -19.32
N PHE A 17 -18.99 2.14 -20.27
CA PHE A 17 -19.16 2.67 -21.62
C PHE A 17 -20.20 3.80 -21.72
N ASP A 18 -21.11 3.89 -20.77
CA ASP A 18 -22.15 4.94 -20.74
C ASP A 18 -21.64 6.27 -20.21
N GLU A 19 -20.43 6.29 -19.65
CA GLU A 19 -19.81 7.50 -19.10
C GLU A 19 -18.66 8.03 -19.98
N PRO A 20 -18.38 9.35 -19.94
CA PRO A 20 -17.30 9.94 -20.72
C PRO A 20 -15.92 9.44 -20.27
N GLY A 21 -15.03 9.20 -21.24
CA GLY A 21 -13.65 8.78 -21.01
C GLY A 21 -13.39 7.33 -21.41
N CYS A 22 -12.23 6.81 -21.05
CA CYS A 22 -11.84 5.44 -21.37
C CYS A 22 -12.51 4.43 -20.42
N PRO A 23 -13.38 3.54 -20.92
CA PRO A 23 -14.06 2.56 -20.07
C PRO A 23 -13.11 1.58 -19.37
N VAL A 24 -12.01 1.21 -20.03
CA VAL A 24 -10.99 0.31 -19.44
C VAL A 24 -10.25 0.98 -18.29
N CYS A 25 -9.87 2.25 -18.43
CA CYS A 25 -9.24 3.00 -17.34
C CYS A 25 -10.18 3.13 -16.14
N ARG A 26 -11.44 3.41 -16.38
CA ARG A 26 -12.46 3.54 -15.34
C ARG A 26 -12.66 2.23 -14.57
N GLU A 27 -12.77 1.12 -15.29
CA GLU A 27 -12.94 -0.19 -14.65
C GLU A 27 -11.69 -0.60 -13.87
N ARG A 28 -10.51 -0.30 -14.38
CA ARG A 28 -9.25 -0.49 -13.65
C ARG A 28 -9.26 0.31 -12.33
N ASP A 29 -9.55 1.59 -12.39
CA ASP A 29 -9.50 2.48 -11.21
C ASP A 29 -10.56 2.08 -10.18
N ARG A 30 -11.73 1.64 -10.62
CA ARG A 30 -12.79 1.10 -9.76
C ARG A 30 -12.37 -0.20 -9.09
N THR A 31 -11.81 -1.14 -9.85
CA THR A 31 -11.35 -2.43 -9.32
C THR A 31 -10.22 -2.24 -8.33
N GLU A 32 -9.28 -1.34 -8.63
CA GLU A 32 -8.19 -0.97 -7.73
C GLU A 32 -8.72 -0.39 -6.41
N ALA A 33 -9.64 0.56 -6.48
CA ALA A 33 -10.24 1.17 -5.29
C ALA A 33 -10.97 0.14 -4.44
N ALA A 34 -11.79 -0.73 -5.04
CA ALA A 34 -12.51 -1.79 -4.35
C ALA A 34 -11.55 -2.80 -3.69
N TYR A 35 -10.46 -3.16 -4.36
CA TYR A 35 -9.43 -4.02 -3.80
C TYR A 35 -8.77 -3.39 -2.57
N LEU A 36 -8.37 -2.13 -2.63
CA LEU A 36 -7.75 -1.44 -1.49
C LEU A 36 -8.71 -1.30 -0.30
N GLU A 37 -9.99 -1.12 -0.56
CA GLU A 37 -11.03 -1.15 0.49
C GLU A 37 -11.16 -2.53 1.14
N SER A 38 -11.12 -3.61 0.35
CA SER A 38 -11.14 -4.99 0.89
C SER A 38 -9.89 -5.31 1.70
N VAL A 39 -8.72 -4.84 1.27
CA VAL A 39 -7.47 -4.96 2.04
C VAL A 39 -7.61 -4.34 3.43
N LEU A 40 -8.17 -3.13 3.50
CA LEU A 40 -8.39 -2.46 4.78
C LEU A 40 -9.48 -3.10 5.65
N ALA A 41 -10.45 -3.77 5.02
CA ALA A 41 -11.53 -4.45 5.74
C ALA A 41 -11.08 -5.80 6.33
N GLU A 42 -10.29 -6.56 5.57
CA GLU A 42 -10.13 -8.00 5.82
C GLU A 42 -8.67 -8.43 5.98
N SER A 43 -7.72 -7.72 5.36
CA SER A 43 -6.34 -8.21 5.21
C SER A 43 -5.31 -7.51 6.11
N VAL A 44 -5.71 -6.52 6.91
CA VAL A 44 -4.78 -5.76 7.76
C VAL A 44 -4.02 -6.67 8.74
N ASN A 45 -4.69 -7.69 9.26
CA ASN A 45 -4.12 -8.66 10.19
C ASN A 45 -3.78 -10.01 9.53
N ASP A 46 -3.99 -10.15 8.22
CA ASP A 46 -3.67 -11.38 7.50
C ASP A 46 -2.14 -11.53 7.37
N VAL A 47 -1.63 -12.66 7.85
CA VAL A 47 -0.18 -12.93 7.91
C VAL A 47 0.39 -13.10 6.51
N ALA A 48 -0.29 -13.82 5.62
CA ALA A 48 0.19 -14.09 4.27
C ALA A 48 0.23 -12.81 3.44
N PHE A 49 -0.81 -11.98 3.55
CA PHE A 49 -0.84 -10.67 2.92
C PHE A 49 0.31 -9.78 3.38
N ARG A 50 0.56 -9.69 4.69
CA ARG A 50 1.65 -8.88 5.26
C ARG A 50 3.02 -9.37 4.84
N GLN A 51 3.24 -10.69 4.82
CA GLN A 51 4.48 -11.27 4.30
C GLN A 51 4.70 -10.96 2.82
N GLY A 52 3.67 -11.03 2.00
CA GLY A 52 3.72 -10.63 0.60
C GLY A 52 4.04 -9.15 0.43
N LEU A 53 3.42 -8.29 1.23
CA LEU A 53 3.67 -6.85 1.22
C LEU A 53 5.12 -6.51 1.63
N ASP A 54 5.64 -7.19 2.64
CA ASP A 54 7.02 -7.01 3.10
C ASP A 54 8.03 -7.51 2.03
N ALA A 55 7.77 -8.65 1.40
CA ALA A 55 8.58 -9.17 0.30
C ALA A 55 8.59 -8.22 -0.91
N ALA A 56 7.45 -7.61 -1.22
CA ALA A 56 7.31 -6.58 -2.25
C ALA A 56 7.90 -5.21 -1.88
N ARG A 57 8.43 -5.06 -0.66
CA ARG A 57 8.94 -3.80 -0.11
C ARG A 57 7.90 -2.72 0.10
N GLY A 58 6.67 -3.11 0.33
CA GLY A 58 5.53 -2.23 0.57
C GLY A 58 4.73 -1.90 -0.68
N PHE A 59 3.83 -0.95 -0.56
CA PHE A 59 3.05 -0.43 -1.68
C PHE A 59 3.87 0.46 -2.59
N CYS A 60 3.59 0.44 -3.88
CA CYS A 60 4.08 1.49 -4.78
C CYS A 60 3.44 2.86 -4.41
N PRO A 61 4.02 4.00 -4.85
CA PRO A 61 3.51 5.31 -4.45
C PRO A 61 2.03 5.57 -4.78
N ALA A 62 1.52 4.99 -5.87
CA ALA A 62 0.12 5.12 -6.25
C ALA A 62 -0.79 4.35 -5.29
N HIS A 63 -0.49 3.07 -5.04
CA HIS A 63 -1.27 2.24 -4.11
C HIS A 63 -1.15 2.71 -2.65
N ALA A 64 0.00 3.24 -2.22
CA ALA A 64 0.13 3.84 -0.88
C ALA A 64 -0.84 5.01 -0.70
N ARG A 65 -0.96 5.90 -1.70
CA ARG A 65 -1.96 6.98 -1.69
C ARG A 65 -3.38 6.44 -1.70
N GLY A 66 -3.66 5.44 -2.55
CA GLY A 66 -4.96 4.79 -2.62
C GLY A 66 -5.39 4.16 -1.29
N VAL A 67 -4.48 3.51 -0.58
CA VAL A 67 -4.73 2.98 0.78
C VAL A 67 -5.10 4.09 1.75
N LEU A 68 -4.37 5.21 1.75
CA LEU A 68 -4.68 6.36 2.61
C LEU A 68 -6.05 6.99 2.28
N ASP A 69 -6.38 7.08 0.99
CA ASP A 69 -7.67 7.64 0.56
C ASP A 69 -8.83 6.69 0.90
N ALA A 70 -8.64 5.39 0.74
CA ALA A 70 -9.62 4.39 1.17
C ALA A 70 -9.84 4.42 2.69
N ASP A 71 -8.76 4.55 3.47
CA ASP A 71 -8.82 4.64 4.93
C ASP A 71 -9.59 5.88 5.41
N ARG A 72 -9.34 7.04 4.78
CA ARG A 72 -10.08 8.29 5.06
C ARG A 72 -11.59 8.14 4.83
N ARG A 73 -11.99 7.43 3.78
CA ARG A 73 -13.41 7.18 3.49
C ARG A 73 -14.07 6.26 4.53
N ARG A 74 -13.31 5.45 5.23
CA ARG A 74 -13.80 4.49 6.24
C ARG A 74 -13.99 5.08 7.64
N SER A 75 -13.96 6.38 7.80
CA SER A 75 -14.29 7.07 9.06
C SER A 75 -13.48 6.63 10.29
N GLY A 76 -12.16 6.70 10.20
CA GLY A 76 -11.28 6.50 11.36
C GLY A 76 -10.79 5.07 11.55
N SER A 77 -10.66 4.31 10.48
CA SER A 77 -9.94 3.05 10.47
C SER A 77 -8.45 3.28 10.77
N LEU A 78 -7.86 2.35 11.53
CA LEU A 78 -6.42 2.33 11.78
C LEU A 78 -5.66 1.45 10.78
N GLY A 79 -6.36 0.90 9.77
CA GLY A 79 -5.84 -0.10 8.86
C GLY A 79 -4.63 0.37 8.09
N ALA A 80 -4.71 1.54 7.46
CA ALA A 80 -3.60 2.14 6.74
C ALA A 80 -2.39 2.40 7.65
N ALA A 81 -2.62 2.94 8.84
CA ALA A 81 -1.56 3.21 9.80
C ALA A 81 -0.84 1.92 10.24
N ILE A 82 -1.57 0.84 10.48
CA ILE A 82 -1.01 -0.47 10.85
C ILE A 82 -0.14 -1.02 9.73
N LEU A 83 -0.65 -1.04 8.49
CA LEU A 83 0.07 -1.57 7.34
C LEU A 83 1.33 -0.75 7.03
N LEU A 84 1.20 0.57 6.94
CA LEU A 84 2.31 1.46 6.60
C LEU A 84 3.38 1.46 7.70
N ARG A 85 2.98 1.49 8.98
CA ARG A 85 3.92 1.39 10.10
C ARG A 85 4.71 0.08 10.07
N ALA A 86 4.04 -1.05 9.82
CA ALA A 86 4.71 -2.36 9.75
C ALA A 86 5.75 -2.38 8.62
N THR A 87 5.36 -1.93 7.42
CA THR A 87 6.27 -1.84 6.26
C THR A 87 7.46 -0.91 6.54
N LEU A 88 7.22 0.28 7.09
CA LEU A 88 8.29 1.23 7.43
C LEU A 88 9.25 0.66 8.48
N ALA A 89 8.76 -0.07 9.49
CA ALA A 89 9.59 -0.69 10.50
C ALA A 89 10.54 -1.74 9.92
N VAL A 90 10.09 -2.53 8.93
CA VAL A 90 10.95 -3.48 8.22
C VAL A 90 12.01 -2.75 7.41
N ARG A 91 11.61 -1.72 6.64
CA ARG A 91 12.55 -0.95 5.79
C ARG A 91 13.59 -0.21 6.62
N LEU A 92 13.20 0.34 7.76
CA LEU A 92 14.12 1.02 8.67
C LEU A 92 15.20 0.05 9.18
N ARG A 93 14.80 -1.14 9.65
CA ARG A 93 15.76 -2.15 10.10
C ARG A 93 16.75 -2.59 9.00
N GLU A 94 16.26 -2.76 7.76
CA GLU A 94 17.12 -3.08 6.62
C GLU A 94 18.11 -1.96 6.31
N LEU A 95 17.66 -0.72 6.37
CA LEU A 95 18.51 0.45 6.14
C LEU A 95 19.58 0.57 7.24
N GLU A 96 19.20 0.39 8.50
CA GLU A 96 20.13 0.40 9.63
C GLU A 96 21.19 -0.71 9.48
N ALA A 97 20.80 -1.91 9.06
CA ALA A 97 21.71 -3.01 8.80
C ALA A 97 22.67 -2.71 7.65
N ALA A 98 22.16 -2.16 6.55
CA ALA A 98 22.94 -1.85 5.35
C ALA A 98 23.94 -0.70 5.58
N THR A 99 23.59 0.28 6.41
CA THR A 99 24.47 1.44 6.68
C THR A 99 25.48 1.17 7.79
N GLY A 100 25.45 0.00 8.43
CA GLY A 100 26.28 -0.29 9.63
C GLY A 100 25.99 0.66 10.78
N ALA A 101 24.91 1.39 10.67
CA ALA A 101 24.52 2.42 11.61
C ALA A 101 23.75 1.82 12.80
N GLY A 102 24.42 1.00 13.56
CA GLY A 102 24.20 1.12 15.00
C GLY A 102 24.70 2.52 15.39
N GLY A 103 23.81 3.51 15.56
CA GLY A 103 24.17 4.91 15.78
C GLY A 103 25.10 5.17 16.98
N ARG A 104 25.31 4.17 17.81
CA ARG A 104 26.31 4.09 18.85
C ARG A 104 27.78 4.09 18.34
N THR A 105 28.05 3.47 17.19
CA THR A 105 29.42 3.37 16.67
C THR A 105 29.87 4.70 16.06
N ARG A 106 28.97 5.44 15.43
CA ARG A 106 29.30 6.75 14.83
C ARG A 106 29.46 7.83 15.90
N SER A 107 28.62 7.85 16.93
CA SER A 107 28.74 8.77 18.06
C SER A 107 30.01 8.48 18.87
N LYS A 108 30.34 7.22 19.11
CA LYS A 108 31.57 6.83 19.80
C LYS A 108 32.84 7.21 19.02
N ARG A 109 32.86 6.99 17.70
CA ARG A 109 33.98 7.42 16.83
C ARG A 109 34.15 8.95 16.78
N LEU A 110 33.05 9.70 16.78
CA LEU A 110 33.09 11.16 16.83
C LEU A 110 33.57 11.68 18.19
N GLU A 111 33.18 11.05 19.28
CA GLU A 111 33.68 11.39 20.61
C GLU A 111 35.16 11.02 20.82
N GLU A 112 35.60 9.88 20.29
CA GLU A 112 37.02 9.47 20.29
C GLU A 112 37.89 10.41 19.45
N ALA A 113 37.40 10.82 18.27
CA ALA A 113 38.09 11.79 17.40
C ALA A 113 38.14 13.22 18.01
N ARG A 114 37.22 13.56 18.91
CA ARG A 114 37.25 14.86 19.62
C ARG A 114 38.20 14.86 20.82
N ARG A 115 38.59 13.67 21.32
CA ARG A 115 39.50 13.51 22.47
C ARG A 115 40.98 13.30 22.06
N ALA A 116 41.19 13.05 20.76
CA ALA A 116 42.52 12.98 20.15
C ALA A 116 42.95 14.35 19.63
#